data_f6f4820683c7b60d2aef843efbb2fcbc
#
_entry.id   f6f4820683c7b60d2aef843efbb2fcbc
#
_cell.length_a   1.000
_cell.length_b   1.000
_cell.length_c   1.000
_cell.angle_alpha   90.00
_cell.angle_beta   90.00
_cell.angle_gamma   90.00
#
_symmetry.space_group_name_H-M   'P 1'
#
loop_
_entity.id
_entity.type
_entity.pdbx_description
1 polymer ?
#
loop_
_entity_poly.entity_id
_entity_poly.type
_entity_poly.pdbx_seq_one_letter_code
_entity_poly.pdbx_strand_id
1 'polypeptide(L)'
;MKMKPSIALFAASALLAGVAGAQEKAAEAPAADQPKQEKEITVSPEQMKKDLGYFLGFQSGQQLGSIPTLTFDDLDQESFLQGIKDGMVRKPAKDQEQLKPALDAFQKQIDERISAKAKANLEASKKFMEENGKKEGVTTTKSGLQYKVVNLSLIHI
;
A
#
# COMPACT_ATOMS: atom_id res chain seq x y z
N MET A 1 44.28 20.97 -8.72
CA MET A 1 43.36 20.99 -9.84
C MET A 1 42.11 20.20 -9.46
N LYS A 2 41.02 20.88 -9.12
CA LYS A 2 39.77 20.24 -8.65
C LYS A 2 38.79 20.21 -9.85
N MET A 3 38.55 19.01 -10.39
CA MET A 3 37.53 18.80 -11.42
C MET A 3 36.18 18.56 -10.77
N LYS A 4 35.19 19.41 -11.12
CA LYS A 4 33.77 19.23 -10.78
C LYS A 4 33.12 18.41 -11.89
N PRO A 5 32.31 17.39 -11.61
CA PRO A 5 31.51 16.75 -12.64
C PRO A 5 30.26 17.57 -12.94
N SER A 6 30.11 18.00 -14.19
CA SER A 6 28.88 18.58 -14.72
C SER A 6 27.93 17.46 -15.13
N ILE A 7 26.74 17.45 -14.54
CA ILE A 7 25.64 16.56 -14.96
C ILE A 7 24.94 17.25 -16.14
N ALA A 8 25.03 16.63 -17.31
CA ALA A 8 24.37 17.08 -18.52
C ALA A 8 22.90 16.67 -18.52
N LEU A 9 22.03 17.66 -18.63
CA LEU A 9 20.58 17.52 -18.78
C LEU A 9 20.27 17.23 -20.25
N PHE A 10 19.67 16.08 -20.54
CA PHE A 10 19.17 15.74 -21.87
C PHE A 10 17.84 16.46 -22.13
N ALA A 11 17.85 17.42 -23.06
CA ALA A 11 16.64 17.99 -23.62
C ALA A 11 16.28 17.20 -24.89
N ALA A 12 15.12 16.58 -24.92
CA ALA A 12 14.56 15.93 -26.11
C ALA A 12 13.75 16.98 -26.90
N SER A 13 14.23 17.37 -28.08
CA SER A 13 13.51 18.16 -29.02
C SER A 13 12.65 17.30 -29.93
N ALA A 14 11.34 17.50 -29.93
CA ALA A 14 10.44 16.95 -30.95
C ALA A 14 10.11 18.03 -31.97
N LEU A 15 10.56 17.84 -33.21
CA LEU A 15 10.14 18.57 -34.38
C LEU A 15 8.78 18.02 -34.85
N LEU A 16 7.81 18.93 -35.11
CA LEU A 16 6.73 18.64 -36.04
C LEU A 16 6.50 19.87 -36.91
N ALA A 17 6.65 19.65 -38.22
CA ALA A 17 6.44 20.62 -39.27
C ALA A 17 4.98 20.60 -39.79
N GLY A 18 4.46 21.78 -40.07
CA GLY A 18 3.68 22.11 -41.26
C GLY A 18 2.14 21.97 -41.16
N VAL A 19 1.44 23.06 -41.38
CA VAL A 19 0.80 23.49 -42.63
C VAL A 19 -0.11 24.71 -42.38
N ALA A 20 -0.10 25.61 -43.30
CA ALA A 20 -0.67 26.93 -43.37
C ALA A 20 -2.21 27.00 -43.36
N GLY A 21 -2.73 28.17 -42.94
CA GLY A 21 -4.06 28.60 -43.32
C GLY A 21 -4.69 29.67 -42.44
N ALA A 22 -4.39 30.93 -42.73
CA ALA A 22 -5.29 32.08 -42.77
C ALA A 22 -6.15 32.54 -41.56
N GLN A 23 -5.96 33.82 -41.28
CA GLN A 23 -6.91 34.85 -40.90
C GLN A 23 -7.22 35.14 -39.43
N GLU A 24 -6.48 36.11 -38.95
CA GLU A 24 -6.89 37.39 -38.35
C GLU A 24 -8.19 37.44 -37.53
N LYS A 25 -7.98 37.51 -36.20
CA LYS A 25 -8.74 38.40 -35.33
C LYS A 25 -7.94 38.72 -34.07
N ALA A 26 -7.60 39.99 -33.89
CA ALA A 26 -6.99 40.52 -32.68
C ALA A 26 -7.92 40.26 -31.47
N ALA A 27 -7.40 39.59 -30.46
CA ALA A 27 -7.95 39.58 -29.13
C ALA A 27 -6.79 39.43 -28.14
N GLU A 28 -6.65 40.49 -27.39
CA GLU A 28 -6.10 40.64 -26.04
C GLU A 28 -5.24 39.49 -25.49
N ALA A 29 -3.96 39.77 -25.28
CA ALA A 29 -3.00 38.87 -24.64
C ALA A 29 -3.40 38.61 -23.17
N PRO A 30 -3.52 37.36 -22.74
CA PRO A 30 -3.56 37.07 -21.33
C PRO A 30 -2.14 37.23 -20.75
N ALA A 31 -2.10 37.80 -19.55
CA ALA A 31 -0.91 38.09 -18.77
C ALA A 31 0.06 36.90 -18.72
N ALA A 32 1.33 37.20 -18.92
CA ALA A 32 2.44 36.27 -18.79
C ALA A 32 2.34 35.48 -17.49
N ASP A 33 2.20 34.17 -17.64
CA ASP A 33 2.32 33.18 -16.56
C ASP A 33 3.76 33.29 -16.04
N GLN A 34 3.90 33.88 -14.86
CA GLN A 34 5.18 33.94 -14.17
C GLN A 34 5.60 32.51 -13.86
N PRO A 35 6.82 32.06 -14.16
CA PRO A 35 7.28 30.74 -13.80
C PRO A 35 7.20 30.61 -12.29
N LYS A 36 6.37 29.70 -11.83
CA LYS A 36 6.33 29.28 -10.41
C LYS A 36 7.76 28.89 -10.04
N GLN A 37 8.40 29.68 -9.20
CA GLN A 37 9.69 29.31 -8.59
C GLN A 37 9.46 28.01 -7.83
N GLU A 38 9.90 26.89 -8.38
CA GLU A 38 10.06 25.65 -7.65
C GLU A 38 11.04 25.97 -6.50
N LYS A 39 10.50 25.98 -5.29
CA LYS A 39 11.34 26.09 -4.09
C LYS A 39 12.26 24.87 -4.11
N GLU A 40 13.54 25.10 -4.31
CA GLU A 40 14.57 24.09 -4.19
C GLU A 40 14.51 23.52 -2.75
N ILE A 41 13.99 22.31 -2.61
CA ILE A 41 13.84 21.63 -1.32
C ILE A 41 15.24 21.13 -0.93
N THR A 42 15.98 21.93 -0.20
CA THR A 42 17.28 21.56 0.35
C THR A 42 17.07 20.80 1.67
N VAL A 43 17.23 19.48 1.61
CA VAL A 43 17.19 18.61 2.79
C VAL A 43 18.62 18.35 3.27
N SER A 44 18.85 18.45 4.57
CA SER A 44 20.17 18.13 5.12
C SER A 44 20.52 16.63 4.93
N PRO A 45 21.79 16.25 4.78
CA PRO A 45 22.19 14.85 4.60
C PRO A 45 21.72 13.94 5.75
N GLU A 46 21.66 14.46 6.96
CA GLU A 46 21.16 13.71 8.12
C GLU A 46 19.63 13.48 8.05
N GLN A 47 18.89 14.53 7.70
CA GLN A 47 17.45 14.43 7.55
C GLN A 47 17.11 13.47 6.41
N MET A 48 17.81 13.57 5.29
CA MET A 48 17.63 12.66 4.16
C MET A 48 17.84 11.19 4.56
N LYS A 49 18.86 10.88 5.37
CA LYS A 49 19.09 9.51 5.86
C LYS A 49 17.95 9.01 6.75
N LYS A 50 17.42 9.87 7.63
CA LYS A 50 16.31 9.53 8.51
C LYS A 50 15.03 9.26 7.72
N ASP A 51 14.70 10.17 6.81
CA ASP A 51 13.47 10.09 6.03
C ASP A 51 13.50 8.90 5.06
N LEU A 52 14.66 8.66 4.42
CA LEU A 52 14.86 7.49 3.56
C LEU A 52 14.78 6.19 4.35
N GLY A 53 15.39 6.13 5.54
CA GLY A 53 15.32 4.96 6.43
C GLY A 53 13.88 4.67 6.85
N TYR A 54 13.14 5.71 7.27
CA TYR A 54 11.72 5.58 7.60
C TYR A 54 10.88 5.11 6.40
N PHE A 55 11.07 5.73 5.23
CA PHE A 55 10.34 5.38 4.01
C PHE A 55 10.53 3.91 3.61
N LEU A 56 11.78 3.45 3.56
CA LEU A 56 12.09 2.05 3.21
C LEU A 56 11.58 1.07 4.27
N GLY A 57 11.71 1.43 5.54
CA GLY A 57 11.15 0.65 6.65
C GLY A 57 9.63 0.55 6.58
N PHE A 58 8.94 1.65 6.30
CA PHE A 58 7.48 1.67 6.14
C PHE A 58 7.01 0.81 4.96
N GLN A 59 7.67 0.88 3.80
CA GLN A 59 7.37 0.02 2.66
C GLN A 59 7.55 -1.47 2.99
N SER A 60 8.66 -1.81 3.65
CA SER A 60 8.91 -3.18 4.09
C SER A 60 7.84 -3.65 5.09
N GLY A 61 7.46 -2.77 6.02
CA GLY A 61 6.38 -3.04 6.98
C GLY A 61 5.02 -3.28 6.32
N GLN A 62 4.69 -2.54 5.25
CA GLN A 62 3.46 -2.78 4.49
C GLN A 62 3.46 -4.17 3.83
N GLN A 63 4.60 -4.60 3.27
CA GLN A 63 4.72 -5.94 2.68
C GLN A 63 4.58 -7.04 3.73
N LEU A 64 5.24 -6.90 4.88
CA LEU A 64 5.12 -7.84 6.00
C LEU A 64 3.69 -7.87 6.56
N GLY A 65 3.05 -6.71 6.69
CA GLY A 65 1.66 -6.59 7.15
C GLY A 65 0.62 -7.20 6.19
N SER A 66 0.99 -7.50 4.94
CA SER A 66 0.14 -8.24 4.01
C SER A 66 0.09 -9.75 4.30
N ILE A 67 1.02 -10.27 5.10
CA ILE A 67 1.04 -11.68 5.51
C ILE A 67 -0.02 -11.87 6.60
N PRO A 68 -1.02 -12.72 6.38
CA PRO A 68 -2.10 -12.91 7.34
C PRO A 68 -1.57 -13.31 8.72
N THR A 69 -2.04 -12.65 9.75
CA THR A 69 -1.72 -12.92 11.16
C THR A 69 -0.26 -12.72 11.59
N LEU A 70 0.64 -12.32 10.68
CA LEU A 70 2.00 -11.93 11.06
C LEU A 70 1.95 -10.62 11.84
N THR A 71 2.66 -10.59 12.97
CA THR A 71 2.90 -9.39 13.76
C THR A 71 4.39 -9.10 13.87
N PHE A 72 4.76 -7.88 14.24
CA PHE A 72 6.17 -7.54 14.43
C PHE A 72 6.81 -8.32 15.57
N ASP A 73 6.02 -8.72 16.56
CA ASP A 73 6.46 -9.52 17.70
C ASP A 73 6.82 -10.98 17.34
N ASP A 74 6.39 -11.45 16.18
CA ASP A 74 6.77 -12.76 15.65
C ASP A 74 8.21 -12.77 15.08
N LEU A 75 8.83 -11.59 14.96
CA LEU A 75 10.15 -11.42 14.36
C LEU A 75 11.17 -10.97 15.42
N ASP A 76 12.33 -11.63 15.42
CA ASP A 76 13.50 -11.11 16.12
C ASP A 76 14.06 -9.90 15.36
N GLN A 77 13.99 -8.73 15.99
CA GLN A 77 14.30 -7.44 15.34
C GLN A 77 15.77 -7.35 14.93
N GLU A 78 16.68 -7.89 15.73
CA GLU A 78 18.12 -7.85 15.43
C GLU A 78 18.43 -8.73 14.22
N SER A 79 17.91 -9.96 14.20
CA SER A 79 18.03 -10.88 13.07
C SER A 79 17.38 -10.31 11.80
N PHE A 80 16.25 -9.62 11.93
CA PHE A 80 15.59 -8.96 10.82
C PHE A 80 16.46 -7.86 10.20
N LEU A 81 17.02 -6.98 11.02
CA LEU A 81 17.94 -5.93 10.57
C LEU A 81 19.22 -6.51 9.96
N GLN A 82 19.74 -7.60 10.54
CA GLN A 82 20.90 -8.28 9.96
C GLN A 82 20.56 -8.87 8.59
N GLY A 83 19.39 -9.50 8.44
CA GLY A 83 18.91 -10.01 7.16
C GLY A 83 18.79 -8.93 6.08
N ILE A 84 18.34 -7.72 6.44
CA ILE A 84 18.33 -6.57 5.52
C ILE A 84 19.76 -6.21 5.08
N LYS A 85 20.70 -6.12 6.01
CA LYS A 85 22.12 -5.80 5.70
C LYS A 85 22.73 -6.84 4.77
N ASP A 86 22.54 -8.12 5.06
CA ASP A 86 23.02 -9.23 4.27
C ASP A 86 22.40 -9.23 2.85
N GLY A 87 21.10 -8.93 2.77
CA GLY A 87 20.38 -8.80 1.51
C GLY A 87 20.93 -7.66 0.63
N MET A 88 21.26 -6.51 1.21
CA MET A 88 21.82 -5.38 0.49
C MET A 88 23.20 -5.70 -0.14
N VAL A 89 24.00 -6.53 0.51
CA VAL A 89 25.30 -6.96 -0.02
C VAL A 89 25.23 -8.31 -0.76
N ARG A 90 24.06 -8.92 -0.84
CA ARG A 90 23.82 -10.23 -1.48
C ARG A 90 24.70 -11.36 -0.93
N LYS A 91 24.93 -11.33 0.38
CA LYS A 91 25.72 -12.34 1.09
C LYS A 91 24.91 -12.87 2.27
N PRO A 92 24.03 -13.87 2.06
CA PRO A 92 23.25 -14.42 3.15
C PRO A 92 24.15 -15.14 4.16
N ALA A 93 23.90 -14.90 5.45
CA ALA A 93 24.60 -15.59 6.53
C ALA A 93 24.08 -17.03 6.74
N LYS A 94 22.86 -17.32 6.28
CA LYS A 94 22.21 -18.65 6.36
C LYS A 94 21.71 -19.04 4.97
N ASP A 95 21.86 -20.31 4.62
CA ASP A 95 21.29 -20.87 3.39
C ASP A 95 19.81 -21.28 3.58
N GLN A 96 19.16 -21.65 2.48
CA GLN A 96 17.76 -22.04 2.50
C GLN A 96 17.49 -23.31 3.33
N GLU A 97 18.42 -24.24 3.36
CA GLU A 97 18.26 -25.49 4.13
C GLU A 97 18.25 -25.22 5.62
N GLN A 98 19.10 -24.31 6.07
CA GLN A 98 19.15 -23.85 7.48
C GLN A 98 17.88 -23.09 7.89
N LEU A 99 17.27 -22.36 6.96
CA LEU A 99 16.05 -21.57 7.23
C LEU A 99 14.77 -22.40 7.13
N LYS A 100 14.79 -23.51 6.38
CA LYS A 100 13.61 -24.32 6.09
C LYS A 100 12.83 -24.74 7.34
N PRO A 101 13.43 -25.26 8.43
CA PRO A 101 12.68 -25.66 9.63
C PRO A 101 11.91 -24.48 10.26
N ALA A 102 12.51 -23.30 10.28
CA ALA A 102 11.86 -22.10 10.80
C ALA A 102 10.70 -21.65 9.93
N LEU A 103 10.85 -21.72 8.60
CA LEU A 103 9.80 -21.39 7.64
C LEU A 103 8.64 -22.37 7.73
N ASP A 104 8.90 -23.67 7.82
CA ASP A 104 7.88 -24.70 7.96
C ASP A 104 7.10 -24.54 9.30
N ALA A 105 7.80 -24.25 10.40
CA ALA A 105 7.18 -23.97 11.69
C ALA A 105 6.33 -22.69 11.65
N PHE A 106 6.81 -21.65 10.99
CA PHE A 106 6.08 -20.40 10.80
C PHE A 106 4.81 -20.62 9.99
N GLN A 107 4.89 -21.33 8.85
CA GLN A 107 3.73 -21.65 8.02
C GLN A 107 2.65 -22.38 8.85
N LYS A 108 3.04 -23.38 9.61
CA LYS A 108 2.11 -24.10 10.50
C LYS A 108 1.44 -23.16 11.50
N GLN A 109 2.19 -22.27 12.11
CA GLN A 109 1.65 -21.29 13.06
C GLN A 109 0.65 -20.34 12.41
N ILE A 110 0.92 -19.87 11.18
CA ILE A 110 0.00 -19.05 10.38
C ILE A 110 -1.30 -19.81 10.11
N ASP A 111 -1.21 -21.05 9.65
CA ASP A 111 -2.38 -21.88 9.34
C ASP A 111 -3.25 -22.14 10.58
N GLU A 112 -2.63 -22.40 11.73
CA GLU A 112 -3.33 -22.54 13.02
C GLU A 112 -4.05 -21.25 13.43
N ARG A 113 -3.40 -20.10 13.30
CA ARG A 113 -3.99 -18.78 13.61
C ARG A 113 -5.16 -18.45 12.67
N ILE A 114 -5.01 -18.69 11.38
CA ILE A 114 -6.08 -18.49 10.39
C ILE A 114 -7.27 -19.38 10.70
N SER A 115 -7.02 -20.65 10.96
CA SER A 115 -8.07 -21.64 11.31
C SER A 115 -8.81 -21.24 12.59
N ALA A 116 -8.09 -20.86 13.63
CA ALA A 116 -8.68 -20.39 14.89
C ALA A 116 -9.55 -19.14 14.69
N LYS A 117 -9.06 -18.16 13.90
CA LYS A 117 -9.80 -16.94 13.57
C LYS A 117 -11.06 -17.25 12.76
N ALA A 118 -10.96 -18.14 11.77
CA ALA A 118 -12.10 -18.56 10.96
C ALA A 118 -13.18 -19.24 11.81
N LYS A 119 -12.78 -20.13 12.73
CA LYS A 119 -13.68 -20.79 13.67
C LYS A 119 -14.37 -19.79 14.61
N ALA A 120 -13.62 -18.88 15.20
CA ALA A 120 -14.18 -17.83 16.06
C ALA A 120 -15.16 -16.92 15.30
N ASN A 121 -14.83 -16.53 14.07
CA ASN A 121 -15.71 -15.73 13.22
C ASN A 121 -17.00 -16.49 12.86
N LEU A 122 -16.91 -17.79 12.59
CA LEU A 122 -18.09 -18.62 12.30
C LEU A 122 -19.01 -18.70 13.53
N GLU A 123 -18.47 -18.89 14.71
CA GLU A 123 -19.26 -18.93 15.96
C GLU A 123 -19.91 -17.57 16.25
N ALA A 124 -19.15 -16.49 16.10
CA ALA A 124 -19.66 -15.13 16.25
C ALA A 124 -20.78 -14.81 15.23
N SER A 125 -20.60 -15.25 13.98
CA SER A 125 -21.61 -15.10 12.93
C SER A 125 -22.89 -15.86 13.24
N LYS A 126 -22.78 -17.11 13.67
CA LYS A 126 -23.95 -17.91 14.08
C LYS A 126 -24.74 -17.22 15.20
N LYS A 127 -24.02 -16.80 16.25
CA LYS A 127 -24.62 -16.08 17.37
C LYS A 127 -25.30 -14.80 16.93
N PHE A 128 -24.65 -14.00 16.08
CA PHE A 128 -25.24 -12.79 15.53
C PHE A 128 -26.52 -13.09 14.74
N MET A 129 -26.51 -14.10 13.88
CA MET A 129 -27.67 -14.49 13.08
C MET A 129 -28.85 -14.96 13.94
N GLU A 130 -28.57 -15.74 15.00
CA GLU A 130 -29.59 -16.17 15.96
C GLU A 130 -30.19 -14.99 16.73
N GLU A 131 -29.37 -14.08 17.22
CA GLU A 131 -29.82 -12.90 17.94
C GLU A 131 -30.56 -11.93 17.03
N ASN A 132 -30.04 -11.70 15.81
CA ASN A 132 -30.65 -10.79 14.87
C ASN A 132 -32.00 -11.31 14.35
N GLY A 133 -32.12 -12.62 14.11
CA GLY A 133 -33.37 -13.23 13.67
C GLY A 133 -34.52 -13.13 14.69
N LYS A 134 -34.19 -12.91 15.98
CA LYS A 134 -35.21 -12.69 17.05
C LYS A 134 -35.68 -11.22 17.16
N LYS A 135 -35.04 -10.30 16.45
CA LYS A 135 -35.39 -8.87 16.51
C LYS A 135 -36.66 -8.60 15.75
N GLU A 136 -37.50 -7.68 16.28
CA GLU A 136 -38.74 -7.27 15.67
C GLU A 136 -38.53 -6.70 14.26
N GLY A 137 -39.34 -7.15 13.31
CA GLY A 137 -39.27 -6.73 11.91
C GLY A 137 -38.17 -7.38 11.08
N VAL A 138 -37.40 -8.30 11.63
CA VAL A 138 -36.40 -9.07 10.88
C VAL A 138 -37.05 -10.32 10.31
N THR A 139 -36.89 -10.53 9.00
CA THR A 139 -37.35 -11.72 8.29
C THR A 139 -36.13 -12.56 7.86
N THR A 140 -36.16 -13.85 8.14
CA THR A 140 -35.14 -14.80 7.71
C THR A 140 -35.68 -15.65 6.55
N THR A 141 -34.97 -15.69 5.43
CA THR A 141 -35.33 -16.50 4.26
C THR A 141 -34.86 -17.94 4.42
N LYS A 142 -35.31 -18.85 3.54
CA LYS A 142 -34.84 -20.24 3.49
C LYS A 142 -33.35 -20.39 3.24
N SER A 143 -32.71 -19.40 2.59
CA SER A 143 -31.28 -19.38 2.34
C SER A 143 -30.46 -18.86 3.53
N GLY A 144 -31.11 -18.41 4.63
CA GLY A 144 -30.45 -17.83 5.79
C GLY A 144 -30.21 -16.32 5.68
N LEU A 145 -30.60 -15.68 4.57
CA LEU A 145 -30.54 -14.22 4.45
C LEU A 145 -31.52 -13.58 5.44
N GLN A 146 -31.05 -12.61 6.20
CA GLN A 146 -31.87 -11.82 7.10
C GLN A 146 -32.01 -10.39 6.57
N TYR A 147 -33.24 -9.86 6.56
CA TYR A 147 -33.50 -8.49 6.16
C TYR A 147 -34.56 -7.85 7.03
N LYS A 148 -34.54 -6.54 7.12
CA LYS A 148 -35.56 -5.72 7.75
C LYS A 148 -35.99 -4.60 6.78
N VAL A 149 -37.26 -4.44 6.55
CA VAL A 149 -37.78 -3.32 5.75
C VAL A 149 -37.72 -2.07 6.61
N VAL A 150 -36.87 -1.11 6.24
CA VAL A 150 -36.75 0.17 6.96
C VAL A 150 -37.68 1.22 6.37
N ASN A 151 -37.88 1.22 5.06
CA ASN A 151 -38.78 2.11 4.37
C ASN A 151 -39.32 1.42 3.12
N LEU A 152 -40.63 1.29 3.00
CA LEU A 152 -41.32 0.76 1.82
C LEU A 152 -41.88 1.93 1.04
N SER A 153 -41.17 2.41 0.01
CA SER A 153 -41.73 3.41 -0.89
C SER A 153 -42.64 2.73 -1.91
N LEU A 154 -43.95 2.88 -1.74
CA LEU A 154 -44.94 2.48 -2.74
C LEU A 154 -45.05 3.58 -3.78
N ILE A 155 -44.05 3.73 -4.65
CA ILE A 155 -44.21 4.54 -5.87
C ILE A 155 -45.01 3.68 -6.84
N HIS A 156 -46.31 3.95 -6.96
CA HIS A 156 -47.09 3.49 -8.08
C HIS A 156 -46.63 4.24 -9.33
N ILE A 157 -46.04 3.53 -10.24
CA ILE A 157 -45.81 3.97 -11.62
C ILE A 157 -47.07 3.72 -12.40
#